data_955f2fc24281a1a8835fcc6bce133b50
#
_entry.id   955f2fc24281a1a8835fcc6bce133b50
#
_cell.length_a   1.000
_cell.length_b   1.000
_cell.length_c   1.000
_cell.angle_alpha   90.00
_cell.angle_beta   90.00
_cell.angle_gamma   90.00
#
_symmetry.space_group_name_H-M   'P 1'
#
loop_
_entity.id
_entity.type
_entity.pdbx_description
1 polymer ?
#
loop_
_entity_poly.entity_id
_entity_poly.type
_entity_poly.pdbx_seq_one_letter_code
_entity_poly.pdbx_strand_id
1 'polypeptide(L)'
;GGLPQGRVAVAVRARPAAAGAEKQRCVRGDAERRVVGLVEHSGKDKARWKVGKEFAFDSVLGAEASQLEVYDAVGRPVLEDVIRGYHGCILAYGQTGAGKTHSLLSMGEQAADDAGLLPRVVADLFVGLQADWRAIYTVKVGMFQIYNEQVDDLLKPGRNNLRVKQSPRGGWEVEGLGWFTCRSPEYLMSVVRNGRKRLVYAETHMNKHSSRSHAVVQIRLLRNSKAAQKALDLAQA
;
A
#
# COMPACT_ATOMS: atom_id res chain seq x y z
N GLY A 1 -7.44 -16.15 -9.47
CA GLY A 1 -8.28 -16.44 -8.34
C GLY A 1 -8.26 -15.24 -7.41
N GLY A 2 -9.42 -14.54 -7.27
CA GLY A 2 -9.55 -13.44 -6.34
C GLY A 2 -9.37 -13.87 -4.89
N LEU A 3 -9.12 -12.92 -4.00
CA LEU A 3 -9.02 -13.17 -2.56
C LEU A 3 -10.36 -13.70 -2.05
N PRO A 4 -10.36 -14.69 -1.13
CA PRO A 4 -11.61 -15.19 -0.54
C PRO A 4 -12.34 -14.04 0.17
N GLN A 5 -13.65 -13.89 -0.11
CA GLN A 5 -14.48 -12.84 0.48
C GLN A 5 -14.44 -12.91 2.01
N GLY A 6 -14.17 -11.77 2.66
CA GLY A 6 -14.20 -11.62 4.12
C GLY A 6 -12.94 -12.07 4.86
N ARG A 7 -11.87 -12.48 4.17
CA ARG A 7 -10.60 -12.87 4.79
C ARG A 7 -9.49 -11.86 4.46
N VAL A 8 -8.69 -11.51 5.46
CA VAL A 8 -7.46 -10.76 5.27
C VAL A 8 -6.36 -11.72 4.82
N ALA A 9 -5.77 -11.50 3.64
CA ALA A 9 -4.57 -12.23 3.23
C ALA A 9 -3.35 -11.58 3.88
N VAL A 10 -2.47 -12.39 4.46
CA VAL A 10 -1.29 -11.93 5.17
C VAL A 10 -0.03 -12.41 4.43
N ALA A 11 0.73 -11.44 3.91
CA ALA A 11 2.03 -11.67 3.31
C ALA A 11 3.15 -11.20 4.26
N VAL A 12 4.16 -12.03 4.47
CA VAL A 12 5.35 -11.65 5.24
C VAL A 12 6.50 -11.42 4.28
N ARG A 13 7.15 -10.25 4.40
CA ARG A 13 8.37 -9.91 3.68
C ARG A 13 9.53 -9.77 4.64
N ALA A 14 10.56 -10.57 4.46
CA ALA A 14 11.80 -10.44 5.21
C ALA A 14 12.65 -9.30 4.62
N ARG A 15 13.12 -8.38 5.48
CA ARG A 15 14.11 -7.38 5.06
C ARG A 15 15.49 -8.04 5.00
N PRO A 16 16.35 -7.70 4.01
CA PRO A 16 17.76 -8.11 4.04
C PRO A 16 18.44 -7.72 5.36
N ALA A 17 19.25 -8.62 5.90
CA ALA A 17 20.04 -8.31 7.08
C ALA A 17 21.07 -7.22 6.77
N ALA A 18 21.39 -6.38 7.74
CA ALA A 18 22.51 -5.47 7.60
C ALA A 18 23.81 -6.25 7.39
N ALA A 19 24.74 -5.66 6.64
CA ALA A 19 26.04 -6.30 6.39
C ALA A 19 26.72 -6.71 7.73
N GLY A 20 27.13 -7.96 7.83
CA GLY A 20 27.72 -8.54 9.04
C GLY A 20 26.73 -9.09 10.08
N ALA A 21 25.42 -8.82 9.95
CA ALA A 21 24.40 -9.33 10.87
C ALA A 21 23.79 -10.69 10.47
N GLU A 22 24.23 -11.26 9.37
CA GLU A 22 23.70 -12.52 8.81
C GLU A 22 23.80 -13.72 9.76
N LYS A 23 24.82 -13.71 10.63
CA LYS A 23 25.05 -14.78 11.62
C LYS A 23 24.11 -14.71 12.84
N GLN A 24 23.30 -13.65 12.95
CA GLN A 24 22.39 -13.43 14.09
C GLN A 24 20.91 -13.51 13.68
N ARG A 25 20.61 -14.15 12.56
CA ARG A 25 19.22 -14.31 12.12
C ARG A 25 18.47 -15.21 13.10
N CYS A 26 17.46 -14.67 13.76
CA CYS A 26 16.54 -15.43 14.62
C CYS A 26 15.23 -15.80 13.89
N VAL A 27 15.12 -15.46 12.61
CA VAL A 27 13.91 -15.70 11.78
C VAL A 27 14.34 -16.31 10.45
N ARG A 28 13.65 -17.36 10.02
CA ARG A 28 13.82 -18.02 8.71
C ARG A 28 12.48 -18.15 8.02
N GLY A 29 12.38 -17.62 6.80
CA GLY A 29 11.22 -17.80 5.93
C GLY A 29 11.42 -18.98 4.99
N ASP A 30 10.35 -19.73 4.76
CA ASP A 30 10.22 -20.77 3.76
C ASP A 30 9.06 -20.40 2.84
N ALA A 31 9.37 -19.97 1.62
CA ALA A 31 8.40 -19.49 0.66
C ALA A 31 7.51 -20.61 0.12
N GLU A 32 8.07 -21.82 -0.08
CA GLU A 32 7.31 -22.97 -0.62
C GLU A 32 6.28 -23.48 0.40
N ARG A 33 6.71 -23.64 1.65
CA ARG A 33 5.82 -24.03 2.75
C ARG A 33 4.95 -22.89 3.27
N ARG A 34 5.24 -21.65 2.88
CA ARG A 34 4.58 -20.42 3.35
C ARG A 34 4.63 -20.28 4.88
N VAL A 35 5.76 -20.61 5.47
CA VAL A 35 5.98 -20.53 6.92
C VAL A 35 7.16 -19.65 7.26
N VAL A 36 7.07 -19.01 8.43
CA VAL A 36 8.17 -18.29 9.05
C VAL A 36 8.49 -18.96 10.37
N GLY A 37 9.70 -19.43 10.52
CA GLY A 37 10.19 -20.09 11.73
C GLY A 37 11.05 -19.17 12.58
N LEU A 38 10.85 -19.21 13.89
CA LEU A 38 11.80 -18.66 14.85
C LEU A 38 12.93 -19.66 15.05
N VAL A 39 14.15 -19.16 14.95
CA VAL A 39 15.35 -20.00 15.03
C VAL A 39 16.03 -19.75 16.36
N GLU A 40 16.18 -20.79 17.15
CA GLU A 40 16.89 -20.75 18.42
C GLU A 40 18.33 -21.24 18.24
N HIS A 41 19.27 -20.53 18.86
CA HIS A 41 20.63 -21.01 18.95
C HIS A 41 20.70 -22.20 19.91
N SER A 42 20.99 -23.38 19.38
CA SER A 42 21.20 -24.58 20.19
C SER A 42 22.63 -24.58 20.75
N GLY A 43 22.82 -24.03 21.95
CA GLY A 43 23.95 -24.28 22.82
C GLY A 43 25.35 -24.16 22.20
N LYS A 44 26.21 -25.13 22.42
CA LYS A 44 27.63 -25.12 22.06
C LYS A 44 27.97 -25.29 20.56
N ASP A 45 27.00 -25.69 19.75
CA ASP A 45 27.20 -25.96 18.31
C ASP A 45 26.58 -24.83 17.48
N LYS A 46 27.38 -23.80 17.13
CA LYS A 46 26.97 -22.62 16.34
C LYS A 46 26.48 -22.96 14.93
N ALA A 47 26.61 -24.19 14.47
CA ALA A 47 26.20 -24.63 13.14
C ALA A 47 24.80 -25.26 13.11
N ARG A 48 24.20 -25.58 14.23
CA ARG A 48 22.91 -26.27 14.29
C ARG A 48 21.81 -25.31 14.72
N TRP A 49 21.05 -24.79 13.73
CA TRP A 49 19.85 -24.01 13.95
C TRP A 49 18.68 -24.97 14.20
N LYS A 50 18.00 -24.82 15.32
CA LYS A 50 16.75 -25.55 15.59
C LYS A 50 15.59 -24.59 15.38
N VAL A 51 14.67 -24.93 14.48
CA VAL A 51 13.43 -24.19 14.32
C VAL A 51 12.55 -24.52 15.54
N GLY A 52 12.27 -23.51 16.37
CA GLY A 52 11.47 -23.69 17.58
C GLY A 52 9.97 -23.58 17.27
N LYS A 53 9.52 -22.45 16.75
CA LYS A 53 8.12 -22.17 16.46
C LYS A 53 7.94 -21.72 15.03
N GLU A 54 6.98 -22.31 14.32
CA GLU A 54 6.61 -21.94 12.96
C GLU A 54 5.26 -21.23 12.92
N PHE A 55 5.13 -20.25 12.02
CA PHE A 55 3.89 -19.52 11.75
C PHE A 55 3.60 -19.60 10.26
N ALA A 56 2.36 -19.99 9.91
CA ALA A 56 1.90 -20.06 8.53
C ALA A 56 1.27 -18.73 8.07
N PHE A 57 1.51 -18.37 6.80
CA PHE A 57 1.02 -17.15 6.16
C PHE A 57 0.49 -17.48 4.76
N ASP A 58 -0.21 -16.53 4.14
CA ASP A 58 -0.70 -16.71 2.75
C ASP A 58 0.45 -16.56 1.74
N SER A 59 1.46 -15.75 2.05
CA SER A 59 2.70 -15.62 1.26
C SER A 59 3.88 -15.33 2.16
N VAL A 60 5.03 -15.89 1.84
CA VAL A 60 6.31 -15.60 2.51
C VAL A 60 7.33 -15.20 1.44
N LEU A 61 7.80 -13.95 1.54
CA LEU A 61 8.76 -13.34 0.63
C LEU A 61 10.09 -13.20 1.36
N GLY A 62 11.12 -13.86 0.85
CA GLY A 62 12.44 -13.85 1.43
C GLY A 62 13.15 -12.49 1.35
N ALA A 63 14.35 -12.42 1.90
CA ALA A 63 15.16 -11.21 1.89
C ALA A 63 15.56 -10.77 0.46
N GLU A 64 15.64 -11.72 -0.44
CA GLU A 64 16.02 -11.51 -1.86
C GLU A 64 14.81 -11.18 -2.75
N ALA A 65 13.58 -11.19 -2.19
CA ALA A 65 12.39 -10.96 -2.98
C ALA A 65 12.37 -9.52 -3.54
N SER A 66 12.25 -9.44 -4.84
CA SER A 66 12.16 -8.19 -5.60
C SER A 66 10.86 -7.44 -5.31
N GLN A 67 10.82 -6.16 -5.66
CA GLN A 67 9.60 -5.37 -5.58
C GLN A 67 8.49 -5.90 -6.53
N LEU A 68 8.88 -6.49 -7.65
CA LEU A 68 7.95 -7.11 -8.60
C LEU A 68 7.29 -8.35 -7.99
N GLU A 69 8.06 -9.24 -7.36
CA GLU A 69 7.50 -10.42 -6.68
C GLU A 69 6.56 -10.02 -5.55
N VAL A 70 6.87 -8.96 -4.79
CA VAL A 70 5.97 -8.40 -3.78
C VAL A 70 4.69 -7.86 -4.43
N TYR A 71 4.80 -7.17 -5.57
CA TYR A 71 3.65 -6.67 -6.31
C TYR A 71 2.77 -7.80 -6.84
N ASP A 72 3.35 -8.85 -7.42
CA ASP A 72 2.61 -9.98 -7.96
C ASP A 72 1.88 -10.77 -6.85
N ALA A 73 2.51 -10.89 -5.68
CA ALA A 73 1.92 -11.60 -4.55
C ALA A 73 0.82 -10.79 -3.81
N VAL A 74 0.93 -9.47 -3.76
CA VAL A 74 0.08 -8.62 -2.89
C VAL A 74 -0.70 -7.58 -3.70
N GLY A 75 -0.03 -6.83 -4.57
CA GLY A 75 -0.62 -5.69 -5.26
C GLY A 75 -1.57 -6.08 -6.38
N ARG A 76 -1.13 -7.00 -7.24
CA ARG A 76 -1.90 -7.44 -8.43
C ARG A 76 -3.25 -8.06 -8.07
N PRO A 77 -3.38 -9.00 -7.11
CA PRO A 77 -4.68 -9.55 -6.75
C PRO A 77 -5.67 -8.50 -6.23
N VAL A 78 -5.19 -7.55 -5.42
CA VAL A 78 -6.02 -6.45 -4.91
C VAL A 78 -6.45 -5.52 -6.04
N LEU A 79 -5.56 -5.21 -6.98
CA LEU A 79 -5.89 -4.37 -8.14
C LEU A 79 -6.93 -5.03 -9.05
N GLU A 80 -6.81 -6.33 -9.31
CA GLU A 80 -7.79 -7.08 -10.09
C GLU A 80 -9.20 -7.01 -9.48
N ASP A 81 -9.31 -7.14 -8.15
CA ASP A 81 -10.58 -7.01 -7.45
C ASP A 81 -11.11 -5.57 -7.52
N VAL A 82 -10.25 -4.56 -7.42
CA VAL A 82 -10.64 -3.14 -7.57
C VAL A 82 -11.17 -2.86 -8.97
N ILE A 83 -10.55 -3.38 -10.02
CA ILE A 83 -11.03 -3.23 -11.41
C ILE A 83 -12.39 -3.92 -11.61
N ARG A 84 -12.65 -5.02 -10.89
CA ARG A 84 -13.96 -5.70 -10.86
C ARG A 84 -15.03 -4.91 -10.08
N GLY A 85 -14.65 -3.84 -9.36
CA GLY A 85 -15.56 -2.97 -8.61
C GLY A 85 -15.60 -3.24 -7.11
N TYR A 86 -14.71 -4.06 -6.58
CA TYR A 86 -14.59 -4.29 -5.14
C TYR A 86 -13.68 -3.26 -4.47
N HIS A 87 -13.85 -3.06 -3.19
CA HIS A 87 -12.91 -2.27 -2.39
C HIS A 87 -11.67 -3.09 -2.08
N GLY A 88 -10.48 -2.50 -2.29
CA GLY A 88 -9.20 -3.09 -1.95
C GLY A 88 -8.49 -2.29 -0.87
N CYS A 89 -7.75 -2.96 0.01
CA CYS A 89 -6.90 -2.34 1.01
C CYS A 89 -5.59 -3.11 1.13
N ILE A 90 -4.47 -2.40 1.12
CA ILE A 90 -3.14 -2.94 1.39
C ILE A 90 -2.58 -2.21 2.60
N LEU A 91 -2.26 -2.95 3.65
CA LEU A 91 -1.71 -2.43 4.90
C LEU A 91 -0.30 -2.98 5.11
N ALA A 92 0.69 -2.11 5.28
CA ALA A 92 2.03 -2.51 5.71
C ALA A 92 2.16 -2.36 7.22
N TYR A 93 2.50 -3.45 7.89
CA TYR A 93 2.70 -3.51 9.33
C TYR A 93 4.11 -3.98 9.66
N GLY A 94 4.68 -3.43 10.72
CA GLY A 94 6.02 -3.78 11.22
C GLY A 94 6.65 -2.65 12.02
N GLN A 95 7.72 -2.94 12.74
CA GLN A 95 8.45 -1.94 13.52
C GLN A 95 9.06 -0.85 12.63
N THR A 96 9.53 0.24 13.24
CA THR A 96 10.30 1.28 12.54
C THR A 96 11.55 0.67 11.93
N GLY A 97 11.83 1.02 10.67
CA GLY A 97 12.95 0.44 9.93
C GLY A 97 12.69 -0.95 9.29
N ALA A 98 11.51 -1.56 9.49
CA ALA A 98 11.18 -2.85 8.85
C ALA A 98 11.07 -2.81 7.31
N GLY A 99 11.00 -1.62 6.70
CA GLY A 99 10.90 -1.47 5.25
C GLY A 99 9.47 -1.25 4.74
N LYS A 100 8.51 -0.85 5.60
CA LYS A 100 7.12 -0.54 5.20
C LYS A 100 7.05 0.45 4.04
N THR A 101 7.72 1.59 4.19
CA THR A 101 7.76 2.65 3.18
C THR A 101 8.45 2.19 1.90
N HIS A 102 9.52 1.41 2.01
CA HIS A 102 10.20 0.82 0.85
C HIS A 102 9.26 -0.10 0.07
N SER A 103 8.55 -0.99 0.75
CA SER A 103 7.62 -1.92 0.09
C SER A 103 6.42 -1.22 -0.54
N LEU A 104 5.86 -0.18 0.10
CA LEU A 104 4.66 0.50 -0.41
C LEU A 104 4.96 1.67 -1.35
N LEU A 105 5.87 2.56 -0.96
CA LEU A 105 5.99 3.91 -1.50
C LEU A 105 7.35 4.20 -2.16
N SER A 106 8.25 3.21 -2.33
CA SER A 106 9.48 3.44 -3.11
C SER A 106 9.10 3.90 -4.52
N MET A 107 9.71 4.98 -4.97
CA MET A 107 9.40 5.60 -6.27
C MET A 107 10.30 5.09 -7.39
N GLY A 108 11.17 4.13 -7.11
CA GLY A 108 12.18 3.66 -8.07
C GLY A 108 13.29 4.69 -8.30
N GLU A 109 13.63 5.47 -7.27
CA GLU A 109 14.59 6.58 -7.36
C GLU A 109 16.01 6.12 -7.71
N GLN A 110 16.38 4.89 -7.32
CA GLN A 110 17.70 4.29 -7.62
C GLN A 110 17.66 3.42 -8.88
N ALA A 111 16.56 2.69 -9.09
CA ALA A 111 16.30 1.90 -10.28
C ALA A 111 14.79 1.75 -10.47
N ALA A 112 14.30 1.68 -11.72
CA ALA A 112 12.88 1.47 -12.01
C ALA A 112 12.33 0.20 -11.36
N ASP A 113 13.17 -0.84 -11.22
CA ASP A 113 12.81 -2.11 -10.59
C ASP A 113 12.61 -2.00 -9.06
N ASP A 114 13.12 -0.93 -8.43
CA ASP A 114 12.92 -0.66 -7.00
C ASP A 114 11.59 0.02 -6.68
N ALA A 115 10.75 0.29 -7.69
CA ALA A 115 9.42 0.84 -7.47
C ALA A 115 8.57 -0.08 -6.59
N GLY A 116 7.99 0.49 -5.52
CA GLY A 116 7.14 -0.22 -4.57
C GLY A 116 5.76 -0.58 -5.12
N LEU A 117 4.90 -1.04 -4.24
CA LEU A 117 3.53 -1.47 -4.59
C LEU A 117 2.70 -0.34 -5.22
N LEU A 118 2.70 0.85 -4.63
CA LEU A 118 1.82 1.92 -5.09
C LEU A 118 2.14 2.40 -6.52
N PRO A 119 3.39 2.69 -6.92
CA PRO A 119 3.69 3.04 -8.30
C PRO A 119 3.27 1.97 -9.30
N ARG A 120 3.47 0.69 -9.00
CA ARG A 120 3.09 -0.43 -9.86
C ARG A 120 1.57 -0.58 -9.96
N VAL A 121 0.86 -0.53 -8.83
CA VAL A 121 -0.61 -0.54 -8.80
C VAL A 121 -1.17 0.62 -9.61
N VAL A 122 -0.62 1.82 -9.48
CA VAL A 122 -1.09 3.00 -10.22
C VAL A 122 -0.86 2.85 -11.72
N ALA A 123 0.31 2.36 -12.14
CA ALA A 123 0.61 2.13 -13.56
C ALA A 123 -0.38 1.13 -14.17
N ASP A 124 -0.51 -0.05 -13.58
CA ASP A 124 -1.38 -1.11 -14.08
C ASP A 124 -2.87 -0.75 -13.97
N LEU A 125 -3.26 0.06 -12.96
CA LEU A 125 -4.61 0.60 -12.86
C LEU A 125 -4.97 1.41 -14.11
N PHE A 126 -4.15 2.38 -14.49
CA PHE A 126 -4.45 3.21 -15.65
C PHE A 126 -4.46 2.42 -16.95
N VAL A 127 -3.57 1.42 -17.09
CA VAL A 127 -3.61 0.47 -18.23
C VAL A 127 -4.94 -0.30 -18.25
N GLY A 128 -5.36 -0.86 -17.11
CA GLY A 128 -6.63 -1.60 -17.01
C GLY A 128 -7.87 -0.74 -17.30
N LEU A 129 -7.86 0.53 -16.81
CA LEU A 129 -8.96 1.46 -17.08
C LEU A 129 -9.06 1.87 -18.55
N GLN A 130 -7.93 2.03 -19.24
CA GLN A 130 -7.90 2.33 -20.66
C GLN A 130 -8.42 1.17 -21.52
N ALA A 131 -8.24 -0.06 -21.08
CA ALA A 131 -8.72 -1.25 -21.77
C ALA A 131 -10.26 -1.39 -21.75
N ASP A 132 -10.96 -0.81 -20.76
CA ASP A 132 -12.43 -0.80 -20.71
C ASP A 132 -13.01 0.34 -21.56
N TRP A 133 -13.10 0.09 -22.87
CA TRP A 133 -13.63 1.06 -23.83
C TRP A 133 -15.12 1.43 -23.62
N ARG A 134 -15.86 0.68 -22.80
CA ARG A 134 -17.30 0.88 -22.52
C ARG A 134 -17.57 1.88 -21.43
N ALA A 135 -16.55 2.24 -20.65
CA ALA A 135 -16.69 3.12 -19.49
C ALA A 135 -15.82 4.38 -19.60
N ILE A 136 -16.21 5.38 -18.84
CA ILE A 136 -15.41 6.57 -18.54
C ILE A 136 -15.08 6.50 -17.05
N TYR A 137 -13.79 6.57 -16.74
CA TYR A 137 -13.34 6.53 -15.37
C TYR A 137 -12.85 7.90 -14.90
N THR A 138 -13.24 8.27 -13.70
CA THR A 138 -12.64 9.38 -12.98
C THR A 138 -11.82 8.82 -11.83
N VAL A 139 -10.52 9.03 -11.87
CA VAL A 139 -9.59 8.64 -10.81
C VAL A 139 -9.34 9.84 -9.91
N LYS A 140 -9.54 9.68 -8.60
CA LYS A 140 -9.25 10.71 -7.61
C LYS A 140 -8.32 10.15 -6.54
N VAL A 141 -7.39 10.97 -6.06
CA VAL A 141 -6.49 10.63 -4.96
C VAL A 141 -6.67 11.61 -3.80
N GLY A 142 -6.71 11.07 -2.60
CA GLY A 142 -6.63 11.77 -1.33
C GLY A 142 -5.53 11.15 -0.47
N MET A 143 -4.90 11.93 0.38
CA MET A 143 -3.86 11.44 1.28
C MET A 143 -3.96 12.15 2.62
N PHE A 144 -3.93 11.39 3.71
CA PHE A 144 -3.99 11.92 5.06
C PHE A 144 -3.05 11.15 6.00
N GLN A 145 -2.72 11.76 7.10
CA GLN A 145 -2.05 11.11 8.22
C GLN A 145 -2.99 10.96 9.41
N ILE A 146 -2.71 9.96 10.23
CA ILE A 146 -3.28 9.82 11.57
C ILE A 146 -2.12 9.94 12.55
N TYR A 147 -2.17 10.94 13.41
CA TYR A 147 -1.19 11.17 14.45
C TYR A 147 -1.90 11.59 15.73
N ASN A 148 -1.66 10.88 16.84
CA ASN A 148 -2.28 11.15 18.13
C ASN A 148 -3.82 11.31 18.04
N GLU A 149 -4.49 10.34 17.38
CA GLU A 149 -5.95 10.28 17.14
C GLU A 149 -6.49 11.45 16.26
N GLN A 150 -5.63 12.30 15.73
CA GLN A 150 -5.99 13.38 14.82
C GLN A 150 -5.74 12.98 13.37
N VAL A 151 -6.65 13.38 12.49
CA VAL A 151 -6.56 13.12 11.04
C VAL A 151 -6.28 14.42 10.32
N ASP A 152 -5.13 14.50 9.65
CA ASP A 152 -4.72 15.70 8.92
C ASP A 152 -4.56 15.41 7.42
N ASP A 153 -5.03 16.33 6.59
CA ASP A 153 -4.90 16.26 5.14
C ASP A 153 -3.46 16.57 4.69
N LEU A 154 -2.80 15.60 4.09
CA LEU A 154 -1.44 15.77 3.56
C LEU A 154 -1.38 16.48 2.20
N LEU A 155 -2.51 16.62 1.51
CA LEU A 155 -2.56 17.24 0.19
C LEU A 155 -3.05 18.69 0.24
N LYS A 156 -3.87 19.04 1.23
CA LYS A 156 -4.39 20.40 1.43
C LYS A 156 -3.95 20.97 2.77
N PRO A 157 -2.92 21.82 2.81
CA PRO A 157 -2.45 22.47 4.04
C PRO A 157 -3.58 23.22 4.75
N GLY A 158 -3.56 23.22 6.08
CA GLY A 158 -4.55 23.89 6.90
C GLY A 158 -5.83 23.09 7.16
N ARG A 159 -5.98 21.91 6.56
CA ARG A 159 -7.07 20.98 6.86
C ARG A 159 -6.60 19.93 7.86
N ASN A 160 -6.69 20.31 9.12
CA ASN A 160 -6.26 19.48 10.24
C ASN A 160 -7.46 19.03 11.05
N ASN A 161 -7.29 17.97 11.84
CA ASN A 161 -8.29 17.43 12.75
C ASN A 161 -9.62 17.11 12.05
N LEU A 162 -9.52 16.45 10.89
CA LEU A 162 -10.70 16.04 10.12
C LEU A 162 -11.46 14.93 10.86
N ARG A 163 -12.78 14.91 10.70
CA ARG A 163 -13.63 13.91 11.34
C ARG A 163 -13.78 12.67 10.48
N VAL A 164 -13.72 11.51 11.11
CA VAL A 164 -14.10 10.23 10.48
C VAL A 164 -15.58 10.02 10.78
N LYS A 165 -16.39 9.84 9.74
CA LYS A 165 -17.83 9.60 9.88
C LYS A 165 -18.30 8.43 9.03
N GLN A 166 -19.45 7.87 9.37
CA GLN A 166 -20.12 6.90 8.54
C GLN A 166 -20.70 7.58 7.28
N SER A 167 -20.42 7.00 6.12
CA SER A 167 -20.95 7.49 4.86
C SER A 167 -22.41 7.05 4.69
N PRO A 168 -23.30 7.91 4.14
CA PRO A 168 -24.67 7.51 3.81
C PRO A 168 -24.76 6.34 2.81
N ARG A 169 -23.69 6.11 2.05
CA ARG A 169 -23.58 5.00 1.09
C ARG A 169 -22.99 3.72 1.71
N GLY A 170 -22.79 3.70 3.03
CA GLY A 170 -22.09 2.65 3.76
C GLY A 170 -20.59 2.89 3.84
N GLY A 171 -19.94 2.26 4.85
CA GLY A 171 -18.52 2.42 5.12
C GLY A 171 -18.17 3.72 5.87
N TRP A 172 -16.88 4.02 5.95
CA TRP A 172 -16.33 5.17 6.69
C TRP A 172 -15.63 6.13 5.74
N GLU A 173 -15.75 7.41 5.99
CA GLU A 173 -15.09 8.46 5.20
C GLU A 173 -14.48 9.53 6.10
N VAL A 174 -13.42 10.17 5.62
CA VAL A 174 -12.81 11.35 6.23
C VAL A 174 -13.51 12.59 5.67
N GLU A 175 -14.29 13.25 6.52
CA GLU A 175 -15.06 14.44 6.14
C GLU A 175 -14.12 15.61 5.82
N GLY A 176 -14.36 16.26 4.69
CA GLY A 176 -13.54 17.41 4.27
C GLY A 176 -12.17 17.06 3.70
N LEU A 177 -11.83 15.78 3.53
CA LEU A 177 -10.58 15.37 2.86
C LEU A 177 -10.50 15.95 1.44
N GLY A 178 -9.35 16.47 1.08
CA GLY A 178 -9.08 17.00 -0.25
C GLY A 178 -8.87 15.88 -1.27
N TRP A 179 -9.53 16.04 -2.43
CA TRP A 179 -9.41 15.08 -3.53
C TRP A 179 -8.83 15.77 -4.76
N PHE A 180 -7.90 15.10 -5.43
CA PHE A 180 -7.30 15.54 -6.69
C PHE A 180 -7.71 14.56 -7.79
N THR A 181 -8.31 15.09 -8.86
CA THR A 181 -8.63 14.29 -10.04
C THR A 181 -7.37 14.08 -10.88
N CYS A 182 -7.06 12.82 -11.15
CA CYS A 182 -5.85 12.40 -11.85
C CYS A 182 -6.22 11.82 -13.21
N ARG A 183 -5.57 12.33 -14.26
CA ARG A 183 -5.77 11.87 -15.64
C ARG A 183 -4.63 10.99 -16.14
N SER A 184 -3.54 10.90 -15.40
CA SER A 184 -2.41 10.04 -15.72
C SER A 184 -1.76 9.46 -14.47
N PRO A 185 -1.04 8.33 -14.57
CA PRO A 185 -0.29 7.75 -13.47
C PRO A 185 0.78 8.69 -12.93
N GLU A 186 1.49 9.43 -13.81
CA GLU A 186 2.56 10.36 -13.44
C GLU A 186 2.02 11.50 -12.57
N TYR A 187 0.86 12.06 -12.95
CA TYR A 187 0.22 13.12 -12.17
C TYR A 187 -0.21 12.59 -10.80
N LEU A 188 -0.84 11.42 -10.72
CA LEU A 188 -1.22 10.81 -9.45
C LEU A 188 0.01 10.62 -8.55
N MET A 189 1.09 10.05 -9.10
CA MET A 189 2.33 9.84 -8.35
C MET A 189 2.99 11.16 -7.92
N SER A 190 2.87 12.23 -8.72
CA SER A 190 3.35 13.56 -8.34
C SER A 190 2.60 14.12 -7.13
N VAL A 191 1.27 13.95 -7.09
CA VAL A 191 0.43 14.34 -5.96
C VAL A 191 0.82 13.58 -4.69
N VAL A 192 0.99 12.25 -4.78
CA VAL A 192 1.43 11.41 -3.66
C VAL A 192 2.82 11.82 -3.16
N ARG A 193 3.75 12.10 -4.08
CA ARG A 193 5.10 12.57 -3.73
C ARG A 193 5.07 13.87 -2.94
N ASN A 194 4.18 14.80 -3.30
CA ASN A 194 4.00 16.05 -2.56
C ASN A 194 3.41 15.83 -1.16
N GLY A 195 2.44 14.92 -1.02
CA GLY A 195 1.91 14.52 0.29
C GLY A 195 2.98 13.88 1.18
N ARG A 196 3.83 13.02 0.60
CA ARG A 196 4.94 12.38 1.31
C ARG A 196 5.96 13.39 1.86
N LYS A 197 6.29 14.45 1.10
CA LYS A 197 7.18 15.51 1.60
C LYS A 197 6.64 16.18 2.84
N ARG A 198 5.32 16.38 2.94
CA ARG A 198 4.68 16.97 4.12
C ARG A 198 4.64 16.02 5.31
N LEU A 199 4.45 14.73 5.07
CA LEU A 199 4.55 13.70 6.11
C LEU A 199 5.94 13.73 6.76
N VAL A 200 7.01 13.72 5.97
CA VAL A 200 8.40 13.79 6.45
C VAL A 200 8.66 15.09 7.22
N TYR A 201 8.14 16.23 6.74
CA TYR A 201 8.26 17.51 7.43
C TYR A 201 7.58 17.49 8.81
N ALA A 202 6.40 16.93 8.90
CA ALA A 202 5.68 16.79 10.17
C ALA A 202 6.43 15.87 11.16
N GLU A 203 6.99 14.76 10.68
CA GLU A 203 7.78 13.82 11.48
C GLU A 203 9.06 14.46 12.05
N THR A 204 9.72 15.35 11.32
CA THR A 204 10.96 16.04 11.75
C THR A 204 10.71 17.17 12.73
N HIS A 205 9.59 17.88 12.62
CA HIS A 205 9.28 19.06 13.44
C HIS A 205 8.44 18.74 14.69
N MET A 206 7.58 17.73 14.67
CA MET A 206 6.67 17.48 15.79
C MET A 206 7.14 16.44 16.80
N ASN A 207 8.10 15.62 16.48
CA ASN A 207 8.87 14.74 17.39
C ASN A 207 9.64 13.69 16.57
N LYS A 208 10.86 13.37 16.99
CA LYS A 208 11.80 12.40 16.36
C LYS A 208 11.29 10.93 16.27
N HIS A 209 9.98 10.67 16.35
CA HIS A 209 9.41 9.33 16.35
C HIS A 209 8.39 9.14 15.23
N SER A 210 8.89 8.81 14.03
CA SER A 210 8.11 8.32 12.88
C SER A 210 7.21 7.10 13.19
N SER A 211 7.38 6.48 14.37
CA SER A 211 6.62 5.29 14.80
C SER A 211 5.19 5.59 15.27
N ARG A 212 4.78 6.85 15.38
CA ARG A 212 3.48 7.25 15.94
C ARG A 212 2.49 7.77 14.91
N SER A 213 2.90 7.90 13.64
CA SER A 213 2.04 8.36 12.56
C SER A 213 1.73 7.25 11.58
N HIS A 214 0.50 7.27 11.05
CA HIS A 214 0.07 6.42 9.95
C HIS A 214 -0.26 7.28 8.75
N ALA A 215 0.28 6.96 7.59
CA ALA A 215 -0.07 7.61 6.33
C ALA A 215 -1.01 6.72 5.52
N VAL A 216 -2.09 7.31 5.02
CA VAL A 216 -3.07 6.62 4.19
C VAL A 216 -3.18 7.32 2.85
N VAL A 217 -3.02 6.56 1.77
CA VAL A 217 -3.30 7.00 0.40
C VAL A 217 -4.61 6.36 -0.03
N GLN A 218 -5.60 7.17 -0.37
CA GLN A 218 -6.88 6.69 -0.90
C GLN A 218 -6.99 7.01 -2.38
N ILE A 219 -7.31 5.98 -3.19
CA ILE A 219 -7.62 6.14 -4.61
C ILE A 219 -9.10 5.80 -4.79
N ARG A 220 -9.87 6.73 -5.35
CA ARG A 220 -11.29 6.53 -5.67
C ARG A 220 -11.46 6.43 -7.16
N LEU A 221 -12.17 5.38 -7.57
CA LEU A 221 -12.58 5.17 -8.95
C LEU A 221 -14.09 5.42 -9.07
N LEU A 222 -14.46 6.31 -9.98
CA LEU A 222 -15.85 6.54 -10.36
C LEU A 222 -15.99 6.04 -11.79
N ARG A 223 -16.88 5.06 -12.01
CA ARG A 223 -17.13 4.45 -13.31
C ARG A 223 -18.47 4.95 -13.84
N ASN A 224 -18.47 5.60 -14.99
CA ASN A 224 -19.66 6.02 -15.72
C ASN A 224 -19.75 5.23 -17.03
N SER A 225 -20.96 4.81 -17.40
CA SER A 225 -21.19 4.23 -18.73
C SER A 225 -21.09 5.33 -19.80
N LYS A 226 -20.35 5.08 -20.88
CA LYS A 226 -20.31 6.01 -22.03
C LYS A 226 -21.69 6.24 -22.62
N ALA A 227 -22.54 5.22 -22.65
CA ALA A 227 -23.92 5.35 -23.13
C ALA A 227 -24.74 6.29 -22.24
N ALA A 228 -24.60 6.15 -20.92
CA ALA A 228 -25.30 7.04 -19.97
C ALA A 228 -24.77 8.49 -20.05
N GLN A 229 -23.47 8.70 -20.22
CA GLN A 229 -22.89 10.02 -20.41
C GLN A 229 -23.39 10.66 -21.71
N LYS A 230 -23.40 9.94 -22.81
CA LYS A 230 -23.92 10.45 -24.09
C LYS A 230 -25.41 10.83 -24.01
N ALA A 231 -26.21 10.03 -23.29
CA ALA A 231 -27.63 10.36 -23.05
C ALA A 231 -27.80 11.63 -22.22
N LEU A 232 -26.97 11.84 -21.22
CA LEU A 232 -26.96 13.06 -20.40
C LEU A 232 -26.57 14.30 -21.22
N ASP A 233 -25.51 14.18 -22.03
CA ASP A 233 -25.02 15.26 -22.89
C ASP A 233 -26.09 15.67 -23.93
N LEU A 234 -26.83 14.70 -24.49
CA LEU A 234 -27.93 14.93 -25.40
C LEU A 234 -29.15 15.55 -24.71
N ALA A 235 -29.37 15.29 -23.44
CA ALA A 235 -30.49 15.88 -22.68
C ALA A 235 -30.18 17.31 -22.20
N GLN A 236 -28.95 17.76 -22.26
CA GLN A 236 -28.48 19.10 -21.84
C GLN A 236 -28.21 20.02 -23.04
N ALA A 237 -28.26 19.51 -24.28
CA ALA A 237 -28.11 20.24 -25.53
C ALA A 237 -29.46 20.67 -26.11
#